data_5fed2691af19927a7d8bf2ddaea5b8b2
#
_entry.id   5fed2691af19927a7d8bf2ddaea5b8b2
#
_cell.length_a   1.000
_cell.length_b   1.000
_cell.length_c   1.000
_cell.angle_alpha   90.00
_cell.angle_beta   90.00
_cell.angle_gamma   90.00
#
_symmetry.space_group_name_H-M   'P 1'
#
loop_
_entity.id
_entity.type
_entity.pdbx_description
1 polymer ?
#
loop_
_entity_poly.entity_id
_entity_poly.type
_entity_poly.pdbx_seq_one_letter_code
_entity_poly.pdbx_strand_id
1 'polypeptide(L)'
;MAYDEKTLLKHINRIRKEIGHEEVDIGLHEIIYDKEKNELWIITDDRPDKSAVIGKGGWVVGRLREELEINSIHVESFSDFLLKKYRMELSNRRLESFISECGLDDDYLLALNNLKTLLELKLKDLYAFDFKNYFKDSKSDANGDKSNVNGLKFEEAPKPVAVVATSGGTDSSFSLILAKKLGFNPIAITVDPGTIVLPKQFKYNVDKLCEKLEVEHEYIPVDYSDLIAEAFTGRFHPCGRCSKIIEETIYRYALDNDIRIVVFGDMLSTGSQCITEQAVGDDDGKTLFRLNLPAALSVSKLENKSLTSDYDLKEIKGFGCPLLYEVHSKFPHMKKYSIQRILRETRSGALEPGEALDLIWSFYKTK
;
A
#
# COMPACT_ATOMS: atom_id res chain seq x y z
N MET A 1 5.19 -34.86 -0.10
CA MET A 1 5.63 -35.05 1.30
C MET A 1 5.06 -33.88 2.08
N ALA A 2 4.36 -34.09 3.17
CA ALA A 2 4.08 -33.00 4.09
C ALA A 2 5.38 -32.76 4.87
N TYR A 3 5.87 -31.54 4.89
CA TYR A 3 7.03 -31.20 5.72
C TYR A 3 6.63 -31.25 7.18
N ASP A 4 7.22 -32.17 7.93
CA ASP A 4 7.01 -32.29 9.36
C ASP A 4 7.70 -31.15 10.10
N GLU A 5 6.98 -30.51 11.01
CA GLU A 5 7.44 -29.39 11.81
C GLU A 5 8.78 -29.66 12.50
N LYS A 6 8.88 -30.79 13.19
CA LYS A 6 10.08 -31.20 13.95
C LYS A 6 11.31 -31.35 13.03
N THR A 7 11.10 -31.89 11.83
CA THR A 7 12.18 -32.05 10.86
C THR A 7 12.59 -30.69 10.30
N LEU A 8 11.64 -29.82 9.97
CA LEU A 8 11.90 -28.49 9.46
C LEU A 8 12.68 -27.64 10.48
N LEU A 9 12.25 -27.64 11.74
CA LEU A 9 12.94 -26.92 12.82
C LEU A 9 14.38 -27.41 13.05
N LYS A 10 14.62 -28.73 12.91
CA LYS A 10 15.98 -29.28 12.97
C LYS A 10 16.85 -28.75 11.83
N HIS A 11 16.35 -28.70 10.60
CA HIS A 11 17.08 -28.12 9.46
C HIS A 11 17.38 -26.65 9.70
N ILE A 12 16.39 -25.83 10.09
CA ILE A 12 16.55 -24.41 10.37
C ILE A 12 17.62 -24.20 11.45
N ASN A 13 17.54 -24.87 12.57
CA ASN A 13 18.49 -24.70 13.68
C ASN A 13 19.90 -25.19 13.33
N ARG A 14 20.03 -26.26 12.54
CA ARG A 14 21.34 -26.71 12.02
C ARG A 14 21.96 -25.63 11.11
N ILE A 15 21.21 -25.09 10.16
CA ILE A 15 21.67 -24.02 9.27
C ILE A 15 22.06 -22.77 10.07
N ARG A 16 21.28 -22.42 11.10
CA ARG A 16 21.61 -21.31 12.01
C ARG A 16 22.95 -21.51 12.70
N LYS A 17 23.21 -22.71 13.22
CA LYS A 17 24.53 -23.06 13.83
C LYS A 17 25.70 -22.93 12.86
N GLU A 18 25.53 -23.32 11.60
CA GLU A 18 26.57 -23.23 10.56
C GLU A 18 27.06 -21.78 10.34
N ILE A 19 26.19 -20.80 10.58
CA ILE A 19 26.52 -19.36 10.45
C ILE A 19 26.84 -18.68 11.81
N GLY A 20 27.06 -19.48 12.85
CA GLY A 20 27.44 -18.97 14.17
C GLY A 20 26.29 -18.38 14.98
N HIS A 21 25.04 -18.69 14.65
CA HIS A 21 23.89 -18.33 15.45
C HIS A 21 23.54 -19.43 16.45
N GLU A 22 23.02 -19.03 17.59
CA GLU A 22 22.52 -19.96 18.60
C GLU A 22 21.26 -20.67 18.11
N GLU A 23 21.05 -21.88 18.63
CA GLU A 23 19.77 -22.59 18.52
C GLU A 23 18.70 -21.82 19.29
N VAL A 24 17.53 -21.67 18.68
CA VAL A 24 16.39 -20.99 19.29
C VAL A 24 15.16 -21.87 19.19
N ASP A 25 14.30 -21.73 20.15
CA ASP A 25 12.94 -22.27 20.06
C ASP A 25 12.14 -21.36 19.13
N ILE A 26 11.55 -21.94 18.08
CA ILE A 26 10.82 -21.22 17.06
C ILE A 26 9.39 -21.75 17.07
N GLY A 27 8.43 -20.88 17.35
CA GLY A 27 7.02 -21.18 17.24
C GLY A 27 6.60 -21.23 15.76
N LEU A 28 6.10 -22.40 15.33
CA LEU A 28 5.51 -22.58 14.00
C LEU A 28 4.00 -22.76 14.15
N HIS A 29 3.26 -21.88 13.48
CA HIS A 29 1.80 -21.92 13.47
C HIS A 29 1.27 -22.89 12.42
N GLU A 30 1.83 -22.85 11.20
CA GLU A 30 1.38 -23.65 10.07
C GLU A 30 2.49 -23.83 9.02
N ILE A 31 2.46 -24.96 8.32
CA ILE A 31 3.33 -25.27 7.19
C ILE A 31 2.48 -25.67 6.02
N ILE A 32 2.53 -24.92 4.92
CA ILE A 32 1.74 -25.17 3.71
C ILE A 32 2.69 -25.44 2.56
N TYR A 33 2.54 -26.58 1.88
CA TYR A 33 3.32 -26.93 0.71
C TYR A 33 2.43 -27.04 -0.53
N ASP A 34 2.64 -26.12 -1.48
CA ASP A 34 2.02 -26.16 -2.80
C ASP A 34 2.88 -27.04 -3.72
N LYS A 35 2.36 -28.23 -4.04
CA LYS A 35 3.06 -29.20 -4.90
C LYS A 35 3.14 -28.77 -6.36
N GLU A 36 2.12 -28.05 -6.84
CA GLU A 36 2.06 -27.65 -8.26
C GLU A 36 3.10 -26.59 -8.57
N LYS A 37 3.27 -25.63 -7.65
CA LYS A 37 4.25 -24.56 -7.77
C LYS A 37 5.61 -24.90 -7.19
N ASN A 38 5.71 -25.98 -6.41
CA ASN A 38 6.88 -26.33 -5.58
C ASN A 38 7.28 -25.18 -4.66
N GLU A 39 6.30 -24.66 -3.89
CA GLU A 39 6.43 -23.53 -2.96
C GLU A 39 6.09 -23.95 -1.54
N LEU A 40 6.87 -23.45 -0.58
CA LEU A 40 6.67 -23.70 0.84
C LEU A 40 6.34 -22.41 1.58
N TRP A 41 5.23 -22.40 2.32
CA TRP A 41 4.87 -21.35 3.25
C TRP A 41 5.18 -21.82 4.66
N ILE A 42 5.99 -21.07 5.38
CA ILE A 42 6.31 -21.27 6.80
C ILE A 42 5.68 -20.13 7.56
N ILE A 43 4.61 -20.42 8.27
CA ILE A 43 3.89 -19.45 9.09
C ILE A 43 4.36 -19.62 10.53
N THR A 44 5.06 -18.64 11.03
CA THR A 44 5.56 -18.60 12.42
C THR A 44 4.52 -17.93 13.32
N ASP A 45 4.63 -18.13 14.65
CA ASP A 45 3.70 -17.51 15.59
C ASP A 45 3.81 -15.98 15.57
N ASP A 46 5.03 -15.47 15.57
CA ASP A 46 5.28 -14.02 15.57
C ASP A 46 6.52 -13.59 14.75
N ARG A 47 6.82 -12.28 14.78
CA ARG A 47 7.93 -11.68 14.02
C ARG A 47 9.33 -12.09 14.50
N PRO A 48 9.64 -12.29 15.78
CA PRO A 48 10.89 -12.87 16.24
C PRO A 48 11.15 -14.22 15.60
N ASP A 49 10.16 -15.12 15.59
CA ASP A 49 10.24 -16.43 14.98
C ASP A 49 10.43 -16.35 13.46
N LYS A 50 9.65 -15.50 12.78
CA LYS A 50 9.84 -15.18 11.35
C LYS A 50 11.29 -14.74 11.08
N SER A 51 11.83 -13.85 11.90
CA SER A 51 13.21 -13.38 11.76
C SER A 51 14.23 -14.49 11.98
N ALA A 52 13.96 -15.41 12.90
CA ALA A 52 14.81 -16.57 13.17
C ALA A 52 14.87 -17.54 11.98
N VAL A 53 13.73 -17.78 11.33
CA VAL A 53 13.63 -18.63 10.12
C VAL A 53 14.31 -17.97 8.92
N ILE A 54 14.11 -16.64 8.71
CA ILE A 54 14.73 -15.92 7.59
C ILE A 54 16.25 -15.84 7.77
N GLY A 55 16.72 -15.58 8.98
CA GLY A 55 18.12 -15.38 9.30
C GLY A 55 18.69 -14.06 8.76
N LYS A 56 19.91 -13.72 9.15
CA LYS A 56 20.58 -12.49 8.74
C LYS A 56 20.72 -12.43 7.20
N GLY A 57 20.12 -11.40 6.60
CA GLY A 57 20.17 -11.21 5.15
C GLY A 57 19.46 -12.30 4.34
N GLY A 58 18.56 -13.07 4.95
CA GLY A 58 17.85 -14.15 4.27
C GLY A 58 18.68 -15.43 4.09
N TRP A 59 19.83 -15.52 4.75
CA TRP A 59 20.77 -16.62 4.53
C TRP A 59 20.21 -17.98 4.96
N VAL A 60 19.50 -18.03 6.10
CA VAL A 60 18.93 -19.29 6.61
C VAL A 60 17.85 -19.81 5.68
N VAL A 61 16.88 -18.97 5.29
CA VAL A 61 15.81 -19.37 4.37
C VAL A 61 16.34 -19.67 2.98
N GLY A 62 17.36 -18.94 2.49
CA GLY A 62 18.01 -19.21 1.21
C GLY A 62 18.67 -20.57 1.19
N ARG A 63 19.42 -20.92 2.24
CA ARG A 63 20.06 -22.23 2.38
C ARG A 63 19.04 -23.36 2.54
N LEU A 64 18.00 -23.12 3.33
CA LEU A 64 16.89 -24.06 3.50
C LEU A 64 16.20 -24.37 2.15
N ARG A 65 15.97 -23.34 1.33
CA ARG A 65 15.37 -23.49 -0.01
C ARG A 65 16.23 -24.40 -0.91
N GLU A 66 17.55 -24.18 -0.91
CA GLU A 66 18.49 -25.00 -1.69
C GLU A 66 18.48 -26.45 -1.24
N GLU A 67 18.52 -26.72 0.07
CA GLU A 67 18.56 -28.06 0.62
C GLU A 67 17.26 -28.85 0.43
N LEU A 68 16.13 -28.16 0.43
CA LEU A 68 14.82 -28.77 0.20
C LEU A 68 14.44 -28.83 -1.28
N GLU A 69 15.26 -28.29 -2.19
CA GLU A 69 15.04 -28.21 -3.63
C GLU A 69 13.68 -27.58 -3.99
N ILE A 70 13.31 -26.50 -3.25
CA ILE A 70 12.05 -25.78 -3.40
C ILE A 70 12.25 -24.53 -4.25
N ASN A 71 11.28 -24.18 -5.10
CA ASN A 71 11.35 -23.00 -5.95
C ASN A 71 11.34 -21.71 -5.13
N SER A 72 10.45 -21.62 -4.15
CA SER A 72 10.37 -20.47 -3.22
C SER A 72 9.94 -20.89 -1.83
N ILE A 73 10.45 -20.19 -0.80
CA ILE A 73 9.99 -20.30 0.59
C ILE A 73 9.47 -18.94 1.02
N HIS A 74 8.22 -18.89 1.41
CA HIS A 74 7.55 -17.73 1.98
C HIS A 74 7.54 -17.90 3.50
N VAL A 75 8.08 -16.93 4.22
CA VAL A 75 8.09 -16.94 5.68
C VAL A 75 7.25 -15.77 6.18
N GLU A 76 6.19 -16.08 6.89
CA GLU A 76 5.27 -15.07 7.41
C GLU A 76 5.00 -15.28 8.91
N SER A 77 4.53 -14.24 9.57
CA SER A 77 4.15 -14.28 10.98
C SER A 77 2.63 -14.30 11.10
N PHE A 78 2.09 -15.24 11.86
CA PHE A 78 0.65 -15.35 12.10
C PHE A 78 0.08 -14.10 12.77
N SER A 79 0.84 -13.47 13.68
CA SER A 79 0.43 -12.22 14.30
C SER A 79 0.21 -11.08 13.30
N ASP A 80 0.99 -11.03 12.20
CA ASP A 80 0.80 -10.04 11.13
C ASP A 80 -0.45 -10.33 10.29
N PHE A 81 -0.74 -11.62 10.03
CA PHE A 81 -1.98 -12.01 9.36
C PHE A 81 -3.21 -11.68 10.21
N LEU A 82 -3.18 -11.95 11.49
CA LEU A 82 -4.28 -11.59 12.40
C LEU A 82 -4.53 -10.07 12.37
N LEU A 83 -3.47 -9.27 12.40
CA LEU A 83 -3.59 -7.82 12.31
C LEU A 83 -4.17 -7.37 10.97
N LYS A 84 -3.66 -7.90 9.84
CA LYS A 84 -4.19 -7.61 8.49
C LYS A 84 -5.66 -8.01 8.39
N LYS A 85 -6.01 -9.22 8.82
CA LYS A 85 -7.38 -9.74 8.83
C LYS A 85 -8.31 -8.81 9.62
N TYR A 86 -7.95 -8.49 10.85
CA TYR A 86 -8.74 -7.60 11.70
C TYR A 86 -8.96 -6.21 11.07
N ARG A 87 -7.91 -5.63 10.49
CA ARG A 87 -8.02 -4.35 9.78
C ARG A 87 -8.98 -4.42 8.60
N MET A 88 -8.91 -5.48 7.80
CA MET A 88 -9.80 -5.70 6.66
C MET A 88 -11.25 -5.96 7.08
N GLU A 89 -11.47 -6.71 8.16
CA GLU A 89 -12.81 -6.91 8.72
C GLU A 89 -13.44 -5.60 9.21
N LEU A 90 -12.64 -4.71 9.82
CA LEU A 90 -13.10 -3.37 10.19
C LEU A 90 -13.44 -2.54 8.95
N SER A 91 -12.63 -2.61 7.91
CA SER A 91 -12.88 -1.92 6.63
C SER A 91 -14.15 -2.45 5.96
N ASN A 92 -14.35 -3.77 5.96
CA ASN A 92 -15.54 -4.39 5.36
C ASN A 92 -16.82 -3.90 6.04
N ARG A 93 -16.86 -3.93 7.38
CA ARG A 93 -17.99 -3.40 8.16
C ARG A 93 -18.25 -1.92 7.87
N ARG A 94 -17.17 -1.11 7.75
CA ARG A 94 -17.30 0.31 7.42
C ARG A 94 -17.85 0.53 6.01
N LEU A 95 -17.40 -0.26 5.03
CA LEU A 95 -17.90 -0.20 3.65
C LEU A 95 -19.36 -0.61 3.57
N GLU A 96 -19.78 -1.66 4.28
CA GLU A 96 -21.18 -2.09 4.34
C GLU A 96 -22.10 -0.99 4.87
N SER A 97 -21.76 -0.41 6.02
CA SER A 97 -22.51 0.72 6.59
C SER A 97 -22.52 1.91 5.63
N PHE A 98 -21.37 2.25 5.05
CA PHE A 98 -21.26 3.37 4.13
C PHE A 98 -22.12 3.20 2.88
N ILE A 99 -22.06 2.05 2.21
CA ILE A 99 -22.85 1.75 1.01
C ILE A 99 -24.34 1.87 1.28
N SER A 100 -24.80 1.52 2.50
CA SER A 100 -26.21 1.60 2.88
C SER A 100 -26.68 3.02 3.22
N GLU A 101 -25.79 3.94 3.58
CA GLU A 101 -26.12 5.24 4.19
C GLU A 101 -25.68 6.45 3.35
N CYS A 102 -24.76 6.27 2.39
CA CYS A 102 -24.06 7.39 1.74
C CYS A 102 -24.91 8.24 0.78
N GLY A 103 -26.05 7.73 0.30
CA GLY A 103 -26.90 8.42 -0.67
C GLY A 103 -26.19 8.76 -1.99
N LEU A 104 -25.24 7.92 -2.40
CA LEU A 104 -24.58 8.00 -3.71
C LEU A 104 -25.38 7.27 -4.77
N ASP A 105 -25.19 7.66 -6.03
CA ASP A 105 -25.82 7.04 -7.20
C ASP A 105 -25.33 5.59 -7.40
N ASP A 106 -26.15 4.79 -8.10
CA ASP A 106 -25.92 3.37 -8.34
C ASP A 106 -24.55 3.06 -8.94
N ASP A 107 -24.01 3.93 -9.82
CA ASP A 107 -22.69 3.79 -10.41
C ASP A 107 -21.57 3.81 -9.36
N TYR A 108 -21.65 4.71 -8.40
CA TYR A 108 -20.73 4.76 -7.26
C TYR A 108 -20.86 3.53 -6.37
N LEU A 109 -22.11 3.11 -6.13
CA LEU A 109 -22.39 1.91 -5.34
C LEU A 109 -21.81 0.66 -5.98
N LEU A 110 -21.85 0.56 -7.32
CA LEU A 110 -21.24 -0.55 -8.05
C LEU A 110 -19.72 -0.62 -7.82
N ALA A 111 -19.00 0.49 -7.96
CA ALA A 111 -17.55 0.54 -7.74
C ALA A 111 -17.18 0.23 -6.27
N LEU A 112 -17.96 0.71 -5.32
CA LEU A 112 -17.77 0.41 -3.89
C LEU A 112 -18.07 -1.06 -3.56
N ASN A 113 -19.08 -1.66 -4.19
CA ASN A 113 -19.37 -3.09 -4.06
C ASN A 113 -18.25 -3.95 -4.69
N ASN A 114 -17.63 -3.48 -5.78
CA ASN A 114 -16.45 -4.12 -6.33
C ASN A 114 -15.27 -4.09 -5.32
N LEU A 115 -15.06 -2.95 -4.64
CA LEU A 115 -14.06 -2.88 -3.56
C LEU A 115 -14.38 -3.86 -2.43
N LYS A 116 -15.65 -3.95 -2.01
CA LYS A 116 -16.09 -4.91 -1.00
C LYS A 116 -15.83 -6.35 -1.43
N THR A 117 -16.19 -6.70 -2.67
CA THR A 117 -15.94 -8.03 -3.24
C THR A 117 -14.46 -8.38 -3.24
N LEU A 118 -13.60 -7.45 -3.67
CA LEU A 118 -12.15 -7.63 -3.67
C LEU A 118 -11.61 -7.83 -2.24
N LEU A 119 -12.13 -7.07 -1.28
CA LEU A 119 -11.77 -7.19 0.14
C LEU A 119 -12.16 -8.55 0.71
N GLU A 120 -13.35 -9.03 0.40
CA GLU A 120 -13.85 -10.35 0.82
C GLU A 120 -13.03 -11.49 0.20
N LEU A 121 -12.64 -11.38 -1.07
CA LEU A 121 -11.77 -12.34 -1.74
C LEU A 121 -10.39 -12.39 -1.08
N LYS A 122 -9.81 -11.22 -0.78
CA LYS A 122 -8.53 -11.14 -0.08
C LYS A 122 -8.63 -11.71 1.35
N LEU A 123 -9.75 -11.54 2.04
CA LEU A 123 -9.99 -12.14 3.36
C LEU A 123 -10.07 -13.67 3.32
N LYS A 124 -10.54 -14.26 2.21
CA LYS A 124 -10.61 -15.72 2.03
C LYS A 124 -9.23 -16.32 1.77
N ASP A 125 -8.34 -15.59 1.11
CA ASP A 125 -7.00 -16.06 0.74
C ASP A 125 -5.93 -15.14 1.31
N LEU A 126 -5.78 -15.14 2.63
CA LEU A 126 -4.87 -14.25 3.36
C LEU A 126 -3.40 -14.46 3.00
N TYR A 127 -3.00 -15.68 2.66
CA TYR A 127 -1.61 -16.04 2.42
C TYR A 127 -1.17 -15.80 0.98
N ALA A 128 -1.98 -16.23 0.02
CA ALA A 128 -1.58 -16.31 -1.38
C ALA A 128 -2.24 -15.25 -2.28
N PHE A 129 -3.03 -14.31 -1.73
CA PHE A 129 -3.69 -13.29 -2.54
C PHE A 129 -2.67 -12.36 -3.20
N ASP A 130 -2.66 -12.36 -4.53
CA ASP A 130 -1.81 -11.50 -5.35
C ASP A 130 -2.66 -10.64 -6.29
N PHE A 131 -2.65 -9.32 -6.08
CA PHE A 131 -3.36 -8.35 -6.92
C PHE A 131 -2.95 -8.46 -8.39
N LYS A 132 -1.66 -8.68 -8.68
CA LYS A 132 -1.15 -8.75 -10.04
C LYS A 132 -1.74 -9.95 -10.78
N ASN A 133 -1.72 -11.13 -10.17
CA ASN A 133 -2.31 -12.33 -10.76
C ASN A 133 -3.82 -12.20 -10.87
N TYR A 134 -4.48 -11.72 -9.81
CA TYR A 134 -5.92 -11.48 -9.81
C TYR A 134 -6.39 -10.61 -10.99
N PHE A 135 -5.68 -9.52 -11.28
CA PHE A 135 -6.04 -8.63 -12.40
C PHE A 135 -5.47 -9.06 -13.77
N LYS A 136 -4.52 -9.99 -13.84
CA LYS A 136 -4.03 -10.57 -15.11
C LYS A 136 -4.99 -11.60 -15.68
N ASP A 137 -5.56 -12.44 -14.81
CA ASP A 137 -6.49 -13.50 -15.19
C ASP A 137 -7.89 -12.96 -15.54
N SER A 138 -8.04 -11.63 -15.52
CA SER A 138 -9.27 -10.94 -15.91
C SER A 138 -9.52 -11.01 -17.43
N LYS A 139 -9.57 -12.23 -17.95
CA LYS A 139 -10.22 -12.52 -19.22
C LYS A 139 -11.73 -12.51 -18.97
N SER A 140 -12.51 -12.01 -19.96
CA SER A 140 -13.95 -12.27 -20.00
C SER A 140 -14.24 -13.69 -19.55
N ASP A 141 -15.33 -13.91 -18.83
CA ASP A 141 -15.77 -15.26 -18.48
C ASP A 141 -15.83 -16.17 -19.71
N ALA A 142 -16.03 -17.47 -19.52
CA ALA A 142 -16.05 -18.46 -20.60
C ALA A 142 -17.06 -18.15 -21.72
N ASN A 143 -17.98 -17.20 -21.50
CA ASN A 143 -19.00 -16.73 -22.43
C ASN A 143 -18.65 -15.42 -23.13
N GLY A 144 -17.46 -14.83 -22.86
CA GLY A 144 -17.03 -13.54 -23.46
C GLY A 144 -17.70 -12.32 -22.83
N ASP A 145 -18.44 -12.47 -21.74
CA ASP A 145 -19.10 -11.38 -21.03
C ASP A 145 -18.06 -10.55 -20.23
N LYS A 146 -17.95 -9.28 -20.57
CA LYS A 146 -17.08 -8.34 -19.90
C LYS A 146 -17.74 -7.68 -18.68
N SER A 147 -19.02 -7.95 -18.43
CA SER A 147 -19.77 -7.35 -17.30
C SER A 147 -19.40 -7.97 -15.94
N ASN A 148 -18.77 -9.14 -15.93
CA ASN A 148 -18.30 -9.78 -14.70
C ASN A 148 -16.90 -10.37 -14.91
N VAL A 149 -15.92 -9.78 -14.24
CA VAL A 149 -14.51 -10.16 -14.36
C VAL A 149 -13.99 -10.49 -12.96
N ASN A 150 -13.65 -11.76 -12.72
CA ASN A 150 -13.14 -12.21 -11.41
C ASN A 150 -14.06 -11.85 -10.22
N GLY A 151 -15.38 -11.88 -10.42
CA GLY A 151 -16.37 -11.50 -9.41
C GLY A 151 -16.62 -10.00 -9.30
N LEU A 152 -15.87 -9.15 -10.00
CA LEU A 152 -16.17 -7.72 -10.11
C LEU A 152 -17.19 -7.49 -11.22
N LYS A 153 -18.16 -6.63 -10.94
CA LYS A 153 -19.24 -6.29 -11.89
C LYS A 153 -18.95 -4.96 -12.57
N PHE A 154 -19.21 -4.89 -13.87
CA PHE A 154 -19.08 -3.68 -14.65
C PHE A 154 -20.33 -3.50 -15.50
N GLU A 155 -20.80 -2.26 -15.58
CA GLU A 155 -21.90 -1.88 -16.49
C GLU A 155 -21.34 -1.09 -17.68
N GLU A 156 -22.09 -1.08 -18.78
CA GLU A 156 -21.78 -0.22 -19.96
C GLU A 156 -22.09 1.27 -19.69
N ALA A 157 -22.74 1.58 -18.58
CA ALA A 157 -23.09 2.93 -18.15
C ALA A 157 -21.86 3.84 -17.93
N PRO A 158 -22.03 5.17 -17.92
CA PRO A 158 -20.94 6.07 -17.60
C PRO A 158 -20.40 5.76 -16.20
N LYS A 159 -19.08 5.53 -16.12
CA LYS A 159 -18.41 5.17 -14.85
C LYS A 159 -18.36 6.36 -13.91
N PRO A 160 -18.57 6.15 -12.60
CA PRO A 160 -18.54 7.24 -11.62
C PRO A 160 -17.15 7.88 -11.56
N VAL A 161 -17.13 9.20 -11.60
CA VAL A 161 -15.88 9.96 -11.55
C VAL A 161 -15.34 10.00 -10.13
N ALA A 162 -14.04 9.76 -9.96
CA ALA A 162 -13.35 9.93 -8.69
C ALA A 162 -12.05 10.71 -8.88
N VAL A 163 -11.77 11.66 -7.99
CA VAL A 163 -10.46 12.31 -7.94
C VAL A 163 -9.47 11.39 -7.24
N VAL A 164 -8.32 11.15 -7.84
CA VAL A 164 -7.24 10.37 -7.22
C VAL A 164 -6.03 11.26 -6.98
N ALA A 165 -5.69 11.46 -5.72
CA ALA A 165 -4.49 12.19 -5.32
C ALA A 165 -3.22 11.40 -5.71
N THR A 166 -2.49 11.90 -6.70
CA THR A 166 -1.31 11.25 -7.25
C THR A 166 -0.05 12.04 -6.94
N SER A 167 1.02 11.35 -6.55
CA SER A 167 2.31 11.96 -6.26
C SER A 167 3.47 11.31 -7.04
N GLY A 168 3.19 10.29 -7.85
CA GLY A 168 4.19 9.46 -8.51
C GLY A 168 4.94 8.50 -7.60
N GLY A 169 4.56 8.43 -6.32
CA GLY A 169 5.01 7.41 -5.39
C GLY A 169 4.21 6.10 -5.55
N THR A 170 4.75 4.98 -5.08
CA THR A 170 4.17 3.64 -5.25
C THR A 170 2.75 3.54 -4.69
N ASP A 171 2.49 4.14 -3.52
CA ASP A 171 1.18 4.03 -2.85
C ASP A 171 0.06 4.75 -3.61
N SER A 172 0.34 5.96 -4.12
CA SER A 172 -0.62 6.71 -4.93
C SER A 172 -0.81 6.08 -6.31
N SER A 173 0.25 5.51 -6.89
CA SER A 173 0.18 4.76 -8.15
C SER A 173 -0.68 3.51 -8.01
N PHE A 174 -0.53 2.76 -6.92
CA PHE A 174 -1.40 1.64 -6.58
C PHE A 174 -2.86 2.08 -6.52
N SER A 175 -3.14 3.19 -5.83
CA SER A 175 -4.51 3.71 -5.68
C SER A 175 -5.15 4.11 -7.01
N LEU A 176 -4.38 4.72 -7.93
CA LEU A 176 -4.87 5.08 -9.26
C LEU A 176 -5.20 3.84 -10.11
N ILE A 177 -4.29 2.86 -10.12
CA ILE A 177 -4.50 1.58 -10.81
C ILE A 177 -5.75 0.90 -10.28
N LEU A 178 -5.85 0.81 -8.96
CA LEU A 178 -6.95 0.10 -8.31
C LEU A 178 -8.29 0.81 -8.51
N ALA A 179 -8.36 2.14 -8.41
CA ALA A 179 -9.57 2.90 -8.66
C ALA A 179 -10.13 2.59 -10.06
N LYS A 180 -9.27 2.60 -11.09
CA LYS A 180 -9.67 2.23 -12.45
C LYS A 180 -10.14 0.78 -12.56
N LYS A 181 -9.45 -0.14 -11.88
CA LYS A 181 -9.79 -1.58 -11.86
C LYS A 181 -11.09 -1.89 -11.11
N LEU A 182 -11.50 -1.05 -10.17
CA LEU A 182 -12.77 -1.16 -9.45
C LEU A 182 -13.97 -0.60 -10.21
N GLY A 183 -13.76 0.07 -11.34
CA GLY A 183 -14.83 0.60 -12.17
C GLY A 183 -15.05 2.11 -12.05
N PHE A 184 -14.21 2.85 -11.31
CA PHE A 184 -14.21 4.31 -11.38
C PHE A 184 -13.67 4.81 -12.72
N ASN A 185 -14.07 6.02 -13.09
CA ASN A 185 -13.39 6.86 -14.07
C ASN A 185 -12.50 7.86 -13.32
N PRO A 186 -11.25 7.50 -12.99
CA PRO A 186 -10.41 8.35 -12.16
C PRO A 186 -9.89 9.55 -12.93
N ILE A 187 -9.85 10.72 -12.27
CA ILE A 187 -9.07 11.88 -12.66
C ILE A 187 -7.89 11.97 -11.71
N ALA A 188 -6.68 11.87 -12.24
CA ALA A 188 -5.46 11.95 -11.44
C ALA A 188 -5.10 13.42 -11.18
N ILE A 189 -5.02 13.82 -9.93
CA ILE A 189 -4.63 15.19 -9.55
C ILE A 189 -3.32 15.16 -8.77
N THR A 190 -2.35 15.96 -9.25
CA THR A 190 -1.06 16.12 -8.61
C THR A 190 -0.85 17.56 -8.16
N VAL A 191 -0.72 17.78 -6.88
CA VAL A 191 -0.31 19.07 -6.33
C VAL A 191 1.17 19.30 -6.63
N ASP A 192 1.49 20.40 -7.31
CA ASP A 192 2.84 20.74 -7.76
C ASP A 192 3.42 21.95 -7.02
N PRO A 193 4.14 21.76 -5.92
CA PRO A 193 4.81 22.81 -5.18
C PRO A 193 6.25 23.08 -5.66
N GLY A 194 6.60 22.58 -6.84
CA GLY A 194 7.95 22.68 -7.40
C GLY A 194 8.86 21.51 -7.04
N THR A 195 10.05 21.50 -7.65
CA THR A 195 10.96 20.34 -7.68
C THR A 195 11.59 19.97 -6.34
N ILE A 196 11.59 20.88 -5.36
CA ILE A 196 12.10 20.60 -4.02
C ILE A 196 11.18 19.62 -3.24
N VAL A 197 9.90 19.55 -3.62
CA VAL A 197 8.94 18.63 -3.01
C VAL A 197 8.53 17.54 -4.00
N LEU A 198 8.31 17.92 -5.28
CA LEU A 198 7.89 17.01 -6.36
C LEU A 198 9.00 16.94 -7.44
N PRO A 199 10.03 16.07 -7.26
CA PRO A 199 11.10 15.89 -8.24
C PRO A 199 10.61 15.42 -9.61
N LYS A 200 11.38 15.70 -10.67
CA LYS A 200 11.05 15.32 -12.05
C LYS A 200 10.77 13.83 -12.22
N GLN A 201 11.43 12.95 -11.48
CA GLN A 201 11.19 11.50 -11.57
C GLN A 201 9.81 11.09 -11.06
N PHE A 202 9.26 11.82 -10.08
CA PHE A 202 7.89 11.60 -9.62
C PHE A 202 6.88 12.04 -10.67
N LYS A 203 7.08 13.21 -11.28
CA LYS A 203 6.27 13.67 -12.42
C LYS A 203 6.31 12.67 -13.56
N TYR A 204 7.50 12.19 -13.95
CA TYR A 204 7.63 11.15 -14.96
C TYR A 204 6.77 9.91 -14.64
N ASN A 205 6.76 9.44 -13.38
CA ASN A 205 5.96 8.29 -12.99
C ASN A 205 4.45 8.57 -13.11
N VAL A 206 4.00 9.77 -12.72
CA VAL A 206 2.60 10.17 -12.87
C VAL A 206 2.20 10.18 -14.34
N ASP A 207 2.95 10.92 -15.17
CA ASP A 207 2.68 11.06 -16.61
C ASP A 207 2.64 9.69 -17.29
N LYS A 208 3.64 8.83 -17.00
CA LYS A 208 3.73 7.50 -17.59
C LYS A 208 2.60 6.57 -17.15
N LEU A 209 2.19 6.65 -15.89
CA LEU A 209 1.09 5.85 -15.37
C LEU A 209 -0.25 6.30 -15.98
N CYS A 210 -0.51 7.60 -16.03
CA CYS A 210 -1.73 8.16 -16.60
C CYS A 210 -1.84 7.84 -18.10
N GLU A 211 -0.74 7.96 -18.85
CA GLU A 211 -0.68 7.53 -20.25
C GLU A 211 -1.06 6.04 -20.42
N LYS A 212 -0.43 5.14 -19.65
CA LYS A 212 -0.70 3.69 -19.73
C LYS A 212 -2.09 3.29 -19.30
N LEU A 213 -2.66 4.02 -18.36
CA LEU A 213 -4.02 3.78 -17.86
C LEU A 213 -5.08 4.51 -18.69
N GLU A 214 -4.70 5.39 -19.61
CA GLU A 214 -5.61 6.28 -20.32
C GLU A 214 -6.50 7.05 -19.33
N VAL A 215 -5.87 7.76 -18.38
CA VAL A 215 -6.50 8.52 -17.31
C VAL A 215 -6.17 9.99 -17.49
N GLU A 216 -7.20 10.82 -17.37
CA GLU A 216 -7.04 12.28 -17.35
C GLU A 216 -6.18 12.70 -16.13
N HIS A 217 -5.27 13.64 -16.37
CA HIS A 217 -4.34 14.08 -15.35
C HIS A 217 -4.14 15.59 -15.37
N GLU A 218 -4.11 16.20 -14.18
CA GLU A 218 -3.83 17.62 -14.01
C GLU A 218 -2.80 17.87 -12.90
N TYR A 219 -1.87 18.81 -13.17
CA TYR A 219 -0.97 19.38 -12.16
C TYR A 219 -1.55 20.68 -11.64
N ILE A 220 -1.79 20.78 -10.31
CA ILE A 220 -2.24 21.99 -9.66
C ILE A 220 -1.03 22.69 -9.01
N PRO A 221 -0.57 23.81 -9.56
CA PRO A 221 0.55 24.55 -8.94
C PRO A 221 0.11 25.18 -7.62
N VAL A 222 0.93 25.02 -6.59
CA VAL A 222 0.69 25.59 -5.26
C VAL A 222 1.98 26.21 -4.73
N ASP A 223 1.89 27.44 -4.24
CA ASP A 223 3.03 28.11 -3.62
C ASP A 223 3.34 27.55 -2.22
N TYR A 224 4.54 27.00 -2.05
CA TYR A 224 5.04 26.46 -0.79
C TYR A 224 6.11 27.37 -0.14
N SER A 225 6.27 28.61 -0.60
CA SER A 225 7.32 29.52 -0.11
C SER A 225 7.29 29.66 1.41
N ASP A 226 6.13 29.91 2.00
CA ASP A 226 5.96 30.03 3.45
C ASP A 226 6.26 28.71 4.18
N LEU A 227 5.74 27.59 3.68
CA LEU A 227 5.99 26.27 4.27
C LEU A 227 7.49 25.95 4.26
N ILE A 228 8.18 26.25 3.15
CA ILE A 228 9.62 26.01 3.00
C ILE A 228 10.41 26.92 3.96
N ALA A 229 10.07 28.20 4.03
CA ALA A 229 10.70 29.14 4.94
C ALA A 229 10.58 28.70 6.40
N GLU A 230 9.37 28.30 6.81
CA GLU A 230 9.10 27.82 8.15
C GLU A 230 9.76 26.45 8.45
N ALA A 231 9.83 25.54 7.49
CA ALA A 231 10.54 24.26 7.64
C ALA A 231 12.02 24.47 7.96
N PHE A 232 12.64 25.50 7.35
CA PHE A 232 14.02 25.87 7.59
C PHE A 232 14.27 26.63 8.91
N THR A 233 13.25 26.83 9.74
CA THR A 233 13.42 27.26 11.14
C THR A 233 13.76 26.09 12.08
N GLY A 234 13.49 24.84 11.67
CA GLY A 234 13.68 23.64 12.49
C GLY A 234 12.70 23.49 13.67
N ARG A 235 11.62 24.27 13.69
CA ARG A 235 10.62 24.24 14.78
C ARG A 235 9.58 23.15 14.62
N PHE A 236 9.29 22.74 13.39
CA PHE A 236 8.32 21.67 13.11
C PHE A 236 8.69 20.87 11.86
N HIS A 237 8.16 19.65 11.79
CA HIS A 237 8.37 18.77 10.67
C HIS A 237 7.45 19.15 9.49
N PRO A 238 7.97 19.34 8.26
CA PRO A 238 7.20 19.92 7.15
C PRO A 238 6.04 19.05 6.68
N CYS A 239 6.14 17.71 6.80
CA CYS A 239 5.18 16.79 6.20
C CYS A 239 3.73 16.99 6.66
N GLY A 240 3.49 17.36 7.92
CA GLY A 240 2.13 17.56 8.42
C GLY A 240 1.40 18.72 7.73
N ARG A 241 2.08 19.84 7.54
CA ARG A 241 1.52 20.99 6.80
C ARG A 241 1.44 20.72 5.30
N CYS A 242 2.44 20.07 4.74
CA CYS A 242 2.42 19.63 3.35
C CYS A 242 1.21 18.75 3.06
N SER A 243 0.95 17.73 3.89
CA SER A 243 -0.24 16.86 3.78
C SER A 243 -1.53 17.67 3.80
N LYS A 244 -1.64 18.63 4.74
CA LYS A 244 -2.84 19.46 4.87
C LYS A 244 -3.11 20.29 3.60
N ILE A 245 -2.10 20.95 3.06
CA ILE A 245 -2.23 21.72 1.81
C ILE A 245 -2.62 20.83 0.65
N ILE A 246 -2.02 19.64 0.53
CA ILE A 246 -2.40 18.67 -0.50
C ILE A 246 -3.87 18.28 -0.35
N GLU A 247 -4.31 17.91 0.84
CA GLU A 247 -5.69 17.51 1.12
C GLU A 247 -6.68 18.64 0.76
N GLU A 248 -6.43 19.85 1.23
CA GLU A 248 -7.28 21.02 0.95
C GLU A 248 -7.37 21.33 -0.55
N THR A 249 -6.25 21.23 -1.27
CA THR A 249 -6.20 21.45 -2.72
C THR A 249 -7.02 20.41 -3.47
N ILE A 250 -6.85 19.13 -3.11
CA ILE A 250 -7.56 18.01 -3.74
C ILE A 250 -9.07 18.08 -3.45
N TYR A 251 -9.45 18.39 -2.21
CA TYR A 251 -10.88 18.53 -1.84
C TYR A 251 -11.54 19.70 -2.58
N ARG A 252 -10.86 20.84 -2.68
CA ARG A 252 -11.37 22.00 -3.44
C ARG A 252 -11.57 21.63 -4.90
N TYR A 253 -10.60 20.99 -5.54
CA TYR A 253 -10.76 20.52 -6.92
C TYR A 253 -11.99 19.62 -7.09
N ALA A 254 -12.20 18.68 -6.18
CA ALA A 254 -13.33 17.77 -6.24
C ALA A 254 -14.67 18.53 -6.09
N LEU A 255 -14.76 19.50 -5.17
CA LEU A 255 -15.95 20.33 -4.98
C LEU A 255 -16.26 21.19 -6.19
N ASP A 256 -15.25 21.86 -6.75
CA ASP A 256 -15.37 22.74 -7.91
C ASP A 256 -15.86 21.98 -9.17
N ASN A 257 -15.63 20.67 -9.22
CA ASN A 257 -16.04 19.79 -10.32
C ASN A 257 -17.19 18.84 -9.97
N ASP A 258 -17.91 19.05 -8.87
CA ASP A 258 -19.04 18.23 -8.41
C ASP A 258 -18.72 16.73 -8.22
N ILE A 259 -17.47 16.40 -7.88
CA ILE A 259 -17.01 15.02 -7.69
C ILE A 259 -17.10 14.65 -6.22
N ARG A 260 -17.83 13.57 -5.89
CA ARG A 260 -18.15 13.17 -4.53
C ARG A 260 -17.09 12.28 -3.87
N ILE A 261 -16.29 11.52 -4.64
CA ILE A 261 -15.31 10.58 -4.11
C ILE A 261 -13.89 11.06 -4.44
N VAL A 262 -13.06 11.08 -3.37
CA VAL A 262 -11.65 11.43 -3.44
C VAL A 262 -10.81 10.26 -2.90
N VAL A 263 -9.87 9.76 -3.68
CA VAL A 263 -9.04 8.60 -3.35
C VAL A 263 -7.63 9.02 -2.97
N PHE A 264 -7.13 8.51 -1.85
CA PHE A 264 -5.76 8.72 -1.37
C PHE A 264 -4.98 7.41 -1.25
N GLY A 265 -3.65 7.53 -1.28
CA GLY A 265 -2.71 6.43 -1.12
C GLY A 265 -2.32 6.11 0.33
N ASP A 266 -3.13 6.47 1.31
CA ASP A 266 -2.82 6.23 2.72
C ASP A 266 -2.92 4.74 3.07
N MET A 267 -1.87 4.25 3.75
CA MET A 267 -1.76 2.84 4.13
C MET A 267 -2.18 2.55 5.57
N LEU A 268 -2.25 3.58 6.42
CA LEU A 268 -2.44 3.41 7.87
C LEU A 268 -3.87 3.68 8.35
N SER A 269 -4.70 4.33 7.53
CA SER A 269 -6.10 4.60 7.84
C SER A 269 -6.94 3.35 7.68
N THR A 270 -7.40 2.76 8.77
CA THR A 270 -8.10 1.46 8.78
C THR A 270 -9.47 1.51 9.44
N GLY A 271 -10.28 0.50 9.22
CA GLY A 271 -11.61 0.38 9.79
C GLY A 271 -12.49 1.55 9.38
N SER A 272 -13.02 2.29 10.34
CA SER A 272 -13.85 3.49 10.08
C SER A 272 -13.12 4.59 9.32
N GLN A 273 -11.80 4.58 9.28
CA GLN A 273 -10.97 5.55 8.58
C GLN A 273 -10.65 5.17 7.13
N CYS A 274 -11.02 3.97 6.67
CA CYS A 274 -10.78 3.56 5.28
C CYS A 274 -11.64 4.34 4.29
N ILE A 275 -12.84 4.73 4.71
CA ILE A 275 -13.70 5.71 4.03
C ILE A 275 -14.27 6.68 5.07
N THR A 276 -14.10 7.98 4.85
CA THR A 276 -14.51 9.03 5.77
C THR A 276 -15.24 10.13 5.03
N GLU A 277 -16.25 10.68 5.69
CA GLU A 277 -16.91 11.89 5.28
C GLU A 277 -16.04 13.10 5.62
N GLN A 278 -15.93 14.03 4.68
CA GLN A 278 -15.16 15.25 4.84
C GLN A 278 -16.13 16.44 4.78
N ALA A 279 -16.25 17.15 5.89
CA ALA A 279 -16.87 18.46 5.89
C ALA A 279 -15.83 19.46 5.35
N VAL A 280 -16.07 19.98 4.16
CA VAL A 280 -15.18 20.94 3.52
C VAL A 280 -15.86 22.30 3.49
N GLY A 281 -15.43 23.20 4.41
CA GLY A 281 -15.70 24.62 4.39
C GLY A 281 -17.19 25.03 4.47
N ASP A 282 -17.44 26.33 4.25
CA ASP A 282 -18.76 26.96 4.28
C ASP A 282 -19.60 26.74 3.00
N ASP A 283 -19.21 25.79 2.14
CA ASP A 283 -19.85 25.57 0.84
C ASP A 283 -21.08 24.66 0.96
N ASP A 284 -22.24 25.23 0.77
CA ASP A 284 -23.55 24.67 0.36
C ASP A 284 -23.93 23.23 0.76
N GLY A 285 -23.36 22.69 1.83
CA GLY A 285 -23.72 21.35 2.33
C GLY A 285 -23.26 20.18 1.46
N LYS A 286 -22.35 20.40 0.50
CA LYS A 286 -21.78 19.33 -0.32
C LYS A 286 -20.85 18.46 0.53
N THR A 287 -21.09 17.16 0.55
CA THR A 287 -20.30 16.18 1.27
C THR A 287 -19.33 15.47 0.33
N LEU A 288 -18.05 15.46 0.67
CA LEU A 288 -17.02 14.64 0.03
C LEU A 288 -16.73 13.38 0.84
N PHE A 289 -16.40 12.32 0.14
CA PHE A 289 -15.99 11.06 0.75
C PHE A 289 -14.55 10.75 0.39
N ARG A 290 -13.68 10.67 1.40
CA ARG A 290 -12.31 10.24 1.26
C ARG A 290 -12.23 8.73 1.36
N LEU A 291 -11.63 8.09 0.34
CA LEU A 291 -11.39 6.65 0.26
C LEU A 291 -9.89 6.37 0.25
N ASN A 292 -9.41 5.62 1.24
CA ASN A 292 -8.01 5.22 1.37
C ASN A 292 -7.86 3.75 0.92
N LEU A 293 -7.67 3.52 -0.38
CA LEU A 293 -7.69 2.17 -0.99
C LEU A 293 -6.64 1.21 -0.42
N PRO A 294 -5.34 1.61 -0.26
CA PRO A 294 -4.36 0.69 0.32
C PRO A 294 -4.67 0.32 1.76
N ALA A 295 -5.20 1.27 2.53
CA ALA A 295 -5.59 1.04 3.92
C ALA A 295 -6.82 0.13 4.03
N ALA A 296 -7.83 0.33 3.18
CA ALA A 296 -9.04 -0.49 3.15
C ALA A 296 -8.71 -1.98 2.96
N LEU A 297 -7.76 -2.27 2.09
CA LEU A 297 -7.30 -3.63 1.76
C LEU A 297 -6.11 -4.10 2.60
N SER A 298 -5.67 -3.31 3.58
CA SER A 298 -4.51 -3.62 4.43
C SER A 298 -3.25 -4.02 3.63
N VAL A 299 -2.96 -3.27 2.57
CA VAL A 299 -1.91 -3.59 1.60
C VAL A 299 -0.52 -3.34 2.19
N SER A 300 0.42 -4.22 1.91
CA SER A 300 1.84 -4.05 2.22
C SER A 300 2.58 -3.30 1.10
N LYS A 301 3.77 -2.77 1.39
CA LYS A 301 4.64 -2.15 0.37
C LYS A 301 5.05 -3.15 -0.73
N LEU A 302 5.20 -4.43 -0.39
CA LEU A 302 5.49 -5.48 -1.37
C LEU A 302 4.32 -5.69 -2.33
N GLU A 303 3.08 -5.76 -1.82
CA GLU A 303 1.89 -5.86 -2.66
C GLU A 303 1.72 -4.63 -3.57
N ASN A 304 1.99 -3.42 -3.05
CA ASN A 304 2.00 -2.20 -3.87
C ASN A 304 3.02 -2.29 -5.01
N LYS A 305 4.26 -2.68 -4.70
CA LYS A 305 5.32 -2.84 -5.70
C LYS A 305 4.98 -3.91 -6.74
N SER A 306 4.39 -5.04 -6.32
CA SER A 306 3.95 -6.11 -7.22
C SER A 306 2.96 -5.58 -8.26
N LEU A 307 1.87 -4.93 -7.85
CA LEU A 307 0.86 -4.39 -8.77
C LEU A 307 1.41 -3.30 -9.69
N THR A 308 2.27 -2.41 -9.16
CA THR A 308 2.82 -1.30 -9.94
C THR A 308 3.95 -1.69 -10.88
N SER A 309 4.55 -2.89 -10.71
CA SER A 309 5.71 -3.35 -11.51
C SER A 309 5.43 -3.48 -13.02
N ASP A 310 4.17 -3.68 -13.42
CA ASP A 310 3.78 -3.84 -14.83
C ASP A 310 3.66 -2.51 -15.59
N TYR A 311 3.85 -1.38 -14.89
CA TYR A 311 3.66 -0.04 -15.46
C TYR A 311 4.96 0.69 -15.80
N ASP A 312 6.14 0.03 -15.69
CA ASP A 312 7.48 0.60 -15.98
C ASP A 312 7.79 1.90 -15.25
N LEU A 313 7.31 2.01 -14.01
CA LEU A 313 7.57 3.18 -13.18
C LEU A 313 9.02 3.15 -12.67
N LYS A 314 9.66 4.31 -12.65
CA LYS A 314 11.00 4.45 -12.08
C LYS A 314 10.98 4.21 -10.58
N GLU A 315 11.89 3.37 -10.10
CA GLU A 315 12.07 3.16 -8.67
C GLU A 315 12.53 4.45 -8.01
N ILE A 316 11.82 4.86 -6.97
CA ILE A 316 12.17 6.02 -6.15
C ILE A 316 12.85 5.49 -4.89
N LYS A 317 14.17 5.74 -4.79
CA LYS A 317 14.97 5.31 -3.65
C LYS A 317 14.95 6.34 -2.52
N GLY A 318 14.95 5.85 -1.28
CA GLY A 318 14.98 6.67 -0.08
C GLY A 318 13.61 6.98 0.50
N PHE A 319 13.58 7.83 1.50
CA PHE A 319 12.39 8.21 2.25
C PHE A 319 12.11 9.70 2.13
N GLY A 320 10.89 10.04 1.71
CA GLY A 320 10.42 11.41 1.61
C GLY A 320 10.88 12.16 0.35
N CYS A 321 10.80 13.48 0.40
CA CYS A 321 11.12 14.39 -0.70
C CYS A 321 12.46 15.13 -0.44
N PRO A 322 13.03 15.84 -1.43
CA PRO A 322 14.25 16.61 -1.24
C PRO A 322 14.17 17.67 -0.13
N LEU A 323 13.04 18.36 0.02
CA LEU A 323 12.85 19.31 1.14
C LEU A 323 13.05 18.61 2.50
N LEU A 324 12.49 17.41 2.67
CA LEU A 324 12.65 16.65 3.90
C LEU A 324 14.11 16.27 4.15
N TYR A 325 14.84 15.89 3.09
CA TYR A 325 16.27 15.60 3.17
C TYR A 325 17.07 16.82 3.64
N GLU A 326 16.82 18.00 3.06
CA GLU A 326 17.48 19.24 3.45
C GLU A 326 17.18 19.63 4.91
N VAL A 327 15.92 19.49 5.33
CA VAL A 327 15.51 19.73 6.72
C VAL A 327 16.20 18.76 7.68
N HIS A 328 16.30 17.48 7.34
CA HIS A 328 17.00 16.49 8.16
C HIS A 328 18.52 16.73 8.24
N SER A 329 19.10 17.23 7.16
CA SER A 329 20.52 17.59 7.12
C SER A 329 20.82 18.77 8.04
N LYS A 330 20.01 19.83 7.96
CA LYS A 330 20.17 21.03 8.75
C LYS A 330 19.73 20.87 10.21
N PHE A 331 18.70 20.06 10.45
CA PHE A 331 18.09 19.84 11.77
C PHE A 331 17.97 18.35 12.10
N PRO A 332 19.06 17.70 12.55
CA PRO A 332 19.08 16.25 12.78
C PRO A 332 18.00 15.74 13.73
N HIS A 333 17.52 16.56 14.69
CA HIS A 333 16.45 16.19 15.61
C HIS A 333 15.09 15.94 14.90
N MET A 334 14.90 16.45 13.68
CA MET A 334 13.70 16.22 12.89
C MET A 334 13.61 14.81 12.33
N LYS A 335 14.73 14.07 12.23
CA LYS A 335 14.76 12.68 11.78
C LYS A 335 13.84 11.78 12.61
N LYS A 336 13.67 12.07 13.91
CA LYS A 336 12.83 11.27 14.81
C LYS A 336 11.39 11.11 14.32
N TYR A 337 10.82 12.13 13.71
CA TYR A 337 9.44 12.09 13.22
C TYR A 337 9.29 11.16 12.00
N SER A 338 10.28 11.18 11.10
CA SER A 338 10.33 10.26 9.97
C SER A 338 10.58 8.82 10.42
N ILE A 339 11.46 8.61 11.39
CA ILE A 339 11.68 7.29 12.02
C ILE A 339 10.39 6.78 12.65
N GLN A 340 9.66 7.62 13.39
CA GLN A 340 8.38 7.24 13.98
C GLN A 340 7.34 6.85 12.93
N ARG A 341 7.32 7.52 11.76
CA ARG A 341 6.45 7.14 10.65
C ARG A 341 6.82 5.77 10.10
N ILE A 342 8.10 5.52 9.82
CA ILE A 342 8.59 4.21 9.37
C ILE A 342 8.20 3.11 10.35
N LEU A 343 8.42 3.34 11.67
CA LEU A 343 8.06 2.38 12.70
C LEU A 343 6.55 2.13 12.82
N ARG A 344 5.71 3.13 12.52
CA ARG A 344 4.25 2.93 12.45
C ARG A 344 3.86 2.05 11.28
N GLU A 345 4.45 2.27 10.11
CA GLU A 345 4.23 1.45 8.92
C GLU A 345 4.68 -0.01 9.17
N THR A 346 5.83 -0.19 9.85
CA THR A 346 6.32 -1.52 10.24
C THR A 346 5.38 -2.21 11.23
N ARG A 347 4.92 -1.49 12.26
CA ARG A 347 3.99 -2.02 13.26
C ARG A 347 2.65 -2.45 12.67
N SER A 348 2.20 -1.74 11.65
CA SER A 348 0.93 -2.06 10.97
C SER A 348 1.02 -3.23 9.98
N GLY A 349 2.21 -3.81 9.77
CA GLY A 349 2.43 -4.83 8.73
C GLY A 349 2.49 -4.29 7.31
N ALA A 350 2.52 -2.96 7.13
CA ALA A 350 2.64 -2.34 5.81
C ALA A 350 4.07 -2.38 5.27
N LEU A 351 5.07 -2.35 6.16
CA LEU A 351 6.50 -2.33 5.82
C LEU A 351 7.24 -3.43 6.58
N GLU A 352 8.05 -4.18 5.87
CA GLU A 352 8.89 -5.22 6.47
C GLU A 352 9.99 -4.62 7.37
N PRO A 353 10.37 -5.28 8.48
CA PRO A 353 11.40 -4.78 9.39
C PRO A 353 12.75 -4.52 8.74
N GLY A 354 13.17 -5.36 7.77
CA GLY A 354 14.43 -5.18 7.02
C GLY A 354 14.39 -3.90 6.18
N GLU A 355 13.33 -3.68 5.42
CA GLU A 355 13.15 -2.45 4.63
C GLU A 355 13.08 -1.20 5.54
N ALA A 356 12.41 -1.31 6.69
CA ALA A 356 12.33 -0.23 7.67
C ALA A 356 13.72 0.16 8.19
N LEU A 357 14.55 -0.83 8.50
CA LEU A 357 15.92 -0.61 8.96
C LEU A 357 16.77 0.08 7.88
N ASP A 358 16.67 -0.35 6.62
CA ASP A 358 17.39 0.28 5.51
C ASP A 358 16.96 1.74 5.32
N LEU A 359 15.67 2.05 5.41
CA LEU A 359 15.16 3.41 5.35
C LEU A 359 15.68 4.27 6.52
N ILE A 360 15.70 3.75 7.74
CA ILE A 360 16.24 4.45 8.91
C ILE A 360 17.73 4.70 8.75
N TRP A 361 18.50 3.69 8.33
CA TRP A 361 19.93 3.83 8.08
C TRP A 361 20.24 4.85 6.98
N SER A 362 19.36 5.01 5.99
CA SER A 362 19.55 6.00 4.93
C SER A 362 19.67 7.44 5.46
N PHE A 363 19.09 7.74 6.63
CA PHE A 363 19.21 9.06 7.27
C PHE A 363 20.58 9.34 7.89
N TYR A 364 21.39 8.31 8.08
CA TYR A 364 22.70 8.38 8.75
C TYR A 364 23.87 8.08 7.81
N LYS A 365 23.60 7.60 6.59
CA LYS A 365 24.65 7.46 5.57
C LYS A 365 25.04 8.87 5.12
N THR A 366 26.24 9.29 5.49
CA THR A 366 26.90 10.46 4.89
C THR A 366 27.22 10.11 3.43
N LYS A 367 26.86 11.01 2.52
CA LYS A 367 27.32 10.95 1.13
C LYS A 367 28.79 11.27 1.05
#